data_859d53a908457f11387abc59aa250547
#
_entry.id   859d53a908457f11387abc59aa250547
#
_cell.length_a   1.000
_cell.length_b   1.000
_cell.length_c   1.000
_cell.angle_alpha   90.00
_cell.angle_beta   90.00
_cell.angle_gamma   90.00
#
_symmetry.space_group_name_H-M   'P 1'
#
loop_
_entity.id
_entity.type
_entity.pdbx_description
1 polymer ?
#
loop_
_entity_poly.entity_id
_entity_poly.type
_entity_poly.pdbx_seq_one_letter_code
_entity_poly.pdbx_strand_id
1 'polypeptide(L)'
;MSEANMWRTMRERMHPYWDECTRHEDKFNSGIADVSFVCGGEHGWIELKQMDKWPVRPSTIVRCKHYTPQQRNFLVNKGGHGGNAWLFVKIGRDYLLFHWQQAIKFGELNTAETRALALGIWHNRMNWEELADMLAVEGGDGNR
;
A
#
# COMPACT_ATOMS: atom_id res chain seq x y z
N MET A 1 5.50 11.58 -12.50
CA MET A 1 4.57 11.01 -11.52
C MET A 1 5.27 10.88 -10.20
N SER A 2 4.58 11.07 -9.11
CA SER A 2 5.18 11.07 -7.78
C SER A 2 4.20 10.51 -6.76
N GLU A 3 4.73 10.16 -5.60
CA GLU A 3 3.89 9.72 -4.49
C GLU A 3 2.93 10.82 -4.04
N ALA A 4 3.34 12.08 -4.18
CA ALA A 4 2.46 13.20 -3.87
C ALA A 4 1.23 13.23 -4.79
N ASN A 5 1.41 12.94 -6.07
CA ASN A 5 0.30 12.87 -7.02
C ASN A 5 -0.58 11.65 -6.74
N MET A 6 0.03 10.53 -6.38
CA MET A 6 -0.68 9.32 -5.99
C MET A 6 -1.57 9.59 -4.77
N TRP A 7 -1.02 10.27 -3.77
CA TRP A 7 -1.77 10.66 -2.57
C TRP A 7 -2.93 11.58 -2.90
N ARG A 8 -2.70 12.60 -3.75
CA ARG A 8 -3.76 13.53 -4.14
C ARG A 8 -4.93 12.81 -4.78
N THR A 9 -4.63 11.92 -5.72
CA THR A 9 -5.65 11.13 -6.40
C THR A 9 -6.39 10.25 -5.41
N MET A 10 -5.66 9.54 -4.55
CA MET A 10 -6.25 8.66 -3.55
C MET A 10 -7.17 9.44 -2.61
N ARG A 11 -6.71 10.58 -2.12
CA ARG A 11 -7.51 11.40 -1.20
C ARG A 11 -8.84 11.82 -1.83
N GLU A 12 -8.79 12.28 -3.08
CA GLU A 12 -9.99 12.71 -3.79
C GLU A 12 -10.94 11.56 -4.06
N ARG A 13 -10.41 10.43 -4.53
CA ARG A 13 -11.23 9.30 -4.93
C ARG A 13 -11.75 8.50 -3.76
N MET A 14 -11.02 8.45 -2.66
CA MET A 14 -11.43 7.72 -1.47
C MET A 14 -12.34 8.53 -0.55
N HIS A 15 -12.47 9.83 -0.80
CA HIS A 15 -13.27 10.72 0.05
C HIS A 15 -14.66 10.16 0.36
N PRO A 16 -15.40 9.56 -0.60
CA PRO A 16 -16.73 9.01 -0.29
C PRO A 16 -16.71 7.75 0.57
N TYR A 17 -15.55 7.09 0.68
CA TYR A 17 -15.49 5.74 1.24
C TYR A 17 -14.87 5.67 2.62
N TRP A 18 -13.91 6.53 2.95
CA TRP A 18 -13.33 6.48 4.28
C TRP A 18 -13.87 7.58 5.18
N ASP A 19 -13.86 7.28 6.48
CA ASP A 19 -14.44 8.18 7.47
C ASP A 19 -13.48 9.30 7.81
N GLU A 20 -12.18 9.02 7.82
CA GLU A 20 -11.15 10.04 7.96
C GLU A 20 -9.81 9.51 7.42
N CYS A 21 -8.93 10.44 7.10
CA CYS A 21 -7.58 10.10 6.71
C CYS A 21 -6.65 11.24 7.10
N THR A 22 -5.42 10.89 7.43
CA THR A 22 -4.38 11.87 7.77
C THR A 22 -3.10 11.50 7.05
N ARG A 23 -2.53 12.42 6.32
CA ARG A 23 -1.22 12.23 5.73
C ARG A 23 -0.14 12.64 6.74
N HIS A 24 0.86 11.79 6.88
CA HIS A 24 1.97 12.02 7.78
C HIS A 24 3.21 12.45 7.01
N GLU A 25 3.75 13.59 7.37
CA GLU A 25 4.93 14.15 6.72
C GLU A 25 6.04 14.39 7.74
N ASP A 26 6.10 13.54 8.77
CA ASP A 26 7.08 13.68 9.83
C ASP A 26 8.46 13.27 9.32
N LYS A 27 9.34 14.24 9.19
CA LYS A 27 10.70 14.02 8.71
C LYS A 27 11.63 13.49 9.81
N PHE A 28 11.20 13.51 11.05
CA PHE A 28 12.02 13.08 12.18
C PHE A 28 11.75 11.62 12.55
N ASN A 29 10.62 11.07 12.16
CA ASN A 29 10.28 9.66 12.39
C ASN A 29 10.26 8.93 11.06
N SER A 30 11.45 8.60 10.57
CA SER A 30 11.55 7.83 9.34
C SER A 30 10.91 6.47 9.55
N GLY A 31 10.07 6.06 8.62
CA GLY A 31 9.40 4.78 8.69
C GLY A 31 7.93 4.84 9.02
N ILE A 32 7.42 5.95 9.56
CA ILE A 32 5.97 6.10 9.73
C ILE A 32 5.29 6.01 8.36
N ALA A 33 4.24 5.22 8.27
CA ALA A 33 3.47 5.10 7.03
C ALA A 33 2.89 6.44 6.62
N ASP A 34 2.72 6.63 5.30
CA ASP A 34 2.31 7.90 4.73
C ASP A 34 0.92 8.35 5.17
N VAL A 35 0.02 7.40 5.39
CA VAL A 35 -1.38 7.70 5.65
C VAL A 35 -1.90 6.83 6.78
N SER A 36 -2.62 7.45 7.72
CA SER A 36 -3.48 6.73 8.64
C SER A 36 -4.93 7.01 8.24
N PHE A 37 -5.79 6.03 8.43
CA PHE A 37 -7.17 6.15 7.97
C PHE A 37 -8.15 5.46 8.93
N VAL A 38 -9.42 5.84 8.79
CA VAL A 38 -10.54 5.08 9.35
C VAL A 38 -11.47 4.81 8.19
N CYS A 39 -11.77 3.55 7.94
CA CYS A 39 -12.61 3.13 6.84
C CYS A 39 -13.54 2.02 7.32
N GLY A 40 -14.84 2.25 7.24
CA GLY A 40 -15.82 1.29 7.75
C GLY A 40 -15.63 1.00 9.23
N GLY A 41 -15.18 1.99 10.00
CA GLY A 41 -14.92 1.83 11.42
C GLY A 41 -13.57 1.22 11.76
N GLU A 42 -12.82 0.74 10.75
CA GLU A 42 -11.53 0.12 10.95
C GLU A 42 -10.41 1.15 10.81
N HIS A 43 -9.50 1.18 11.78
CA HIS A 43 -8.31 2.03 11.74
C HIS A 43 -7.19 1.31 11.01
N GLY A 44 -6.41 2.04 10.26
CA GLY A 44 -5.29 1.43 9.56
C GLY A 44 -4.24 2.42 9.09
N TRP A 45 -3.24 1.86 8.44
CA TRP A 45 -2.09 2.59 7.92
C TRP A 45 -1.81 2.15 6.50
N ILE A 46 -1.43 3.10 5.66
CA ILE A 46 -1.05 2.81 4.28
C ILE A 46 0.27 3.49 3.98
N GLU A 47 1.24 2.70 3.52
CA GLU A 47 2.46 3.23 2.93
C GLU A 47 2.26 3.32 1.43
N LEU A 48 2.55 4.47 0.84
CA LEU A 48 2.40 4.70 -0.61
C LEU A 48 3.75 4.62 -1.28
N LYS A 49 3.81 3.89 -2.39
CA LYS A 49 5.01 3.82 -3.23
C LYS A 49 4.62 3.96 -4.69
N GLN A 50 5.50 4.58 -5.47
CA GLN A 50 5.28 4.79 -6.90
C GLN A 50 6.55 4.47 -7.65
N MET A 51 6.41 3.66 -8.69
CA MET A 51 7.50 3.31 -9.61
C MET A 51 7.04 3.63 -11.02
N ASP A 52 7.94 4.10 -11.86
CA ASP A 52 7.57 4.54 -13.21
C ASP A 52 7.18 3.38 -14.12
N LYS A 53 7.79 2.23 -13.95
CA LYS A 53 7.53 1.08 -14.82
C LYS A 53 7.99 -0.22 -14.18
N TRP A 54 7.45 -1.31 -14.67
CA TRP A 54 7.93 -2.65 -14.35
C TRP A 54 9.31 -2.89 -14.97
N PRO A 55 10.13 -3.77 -14.39
CA PRO A 55 11.38 -4.17 -15.03
C PRO A 55 11.12 -4.75 -16.42
N VAL A 56 12.05 -4.50 -17.34
CA VAL A 56 11.93 -5.00 -18.71
C VAL A 56 12.11 -6.51 -18.76
N ARG A 57 13.06 -7.05 -17.98
CA ARG A 57 13.35 -8.47 -17.96
C ARG A 57 12.51 -9.19 -16.91
N PRO A 58 11.89 -10.32 -17.27
CA PRO A 58 11.04 -11.06 -16.32
C PRO A 58 11.77 -11.53 -15.06
N SER A 59 13.08 -11.79 -15.15
CA SER A 59 13.86 -12.28 -14.02
C SER A 59 14.34 -11.18 -13.07
N THR A 60 14.20 -9.92 -13.46
CA THR A 60 14.68 -8.82 -12.64
C THR A 60 13.78 -8.64 -11.42
N ILE A 61 14.42 -8.46 -10.27
CA ILE A 61 13.70 -8.20 -9.02
C ILE A 61 13.01 -6.83 -9.10
N VAL A 62 11.74 -6.79 -8.74
CA VAL A 62 10.97 -5.55 -8.67
C VAL A 62 11.35 -4.86 -7.36
N ARG A 63 12.18 -3.84 -7.46
CA ARG A 63 12.74 -3.16 -6.29
C ARG A 63 12.40 -1.69 -6.29
N CYS A 64 11.82 -1.23 -5.19
CA CYS A 64 11.56 0.18 -4.96
C CYS A 64 12.62 0.72 -4.00
N LYS A 65 13.46 1.62 -4.49
CA LYS A 65 14.60 2.16 -3.71
C LYS A 65 14.15 2.88 -2.45
N HIS A 66 12.96 3.46 -2.49
CA HIS A 66 12.47 4.29 -1.40
C HIS A 66 11.66 3.51 -0.36
N TYR A 67 11.46 2.22 -0.58
CA TYR A 67 10.80 1.37 0.41
C TYR A 67 11.87 0.86 1.38
N THR A 68 12.00 1.54 2.50
CA THR A 68 13.10 1.33 3.45
C THR A 68 12.78 0.22 4.46
N PRO A 69 13.81 -0.35 5.09
CA PRO A 69 13.59 -1.30 6.19
C PRO A 69 12.77 -0.71 7.33
N GLN A 70 12.92 0.58 7.62
CA GLN A 70 12.15 1.26 8.67
C GLN A 70 10.66 1.29 8.33
N GLN A 71 10.34 1.58 7.07
CA GLN A 71 8.96 1.59 6.60
C GLN A 71 8.36 0.19 6.66
N ARG A 72 9.14 -0.81 6.26
CA ARG A 72 8.72 -2.21 6.32
C ARG A 72 8.46 -2.64 7.76
N ASN A 73 9.37 -2.27 8.67
CA ASN A 73 9.23 -2.60 10.08
C ASN A 73 8.03 -1.92 10.71
N PHE A 74 7.72 -0.70 10.30
CA PHE A 74 6.54 0.00 10.79
C PHE A 74 5.27 -0.79 10.45
N LEU A 75 5.15 -1.25 9.20
CA LEU A 75 3.97 -2.02 8.79
C LEU A 75 3.86 -3.34 9.56
N VAL A 76 4.98 -4.03 9.75
CA VAL A 76 5.01 -5.29 10.50
C VAL A 76 4.61 -5.05 11.96
N ASN A 77 5.15 -3.99 12.55
CA ASN A 77 4.87 -3.68 13.95
C ASN A 77 3.38 -3.34 14.15
N LYS A 78 2.84 -2.49 13.29
CA LYS A 78 1.41 -2.13 13.37
C LYS A 78 0.52 -3.33 13.07
N GLY A 79 0.83 -4.08 12.03
CA GLY A 79 0.07 -5.25 11.64
C GLY A 79 0.11 -6.34 12.69
N GLY A 80 1.31 -6.61 13.22
CA GLY A 80 1.51 -7.68 14.22
C GLY A 80 0.82 -7.41 15.55
N HIS A 81 0.43 -6.17 15.81
CA HIS A 81 -0.30 -5.81 17.03
C HIS A 81 -1.80 -5.61 16.75
N GLY A 82 -2.33 -6.33 15.79
CA GLY A 82 -3.75 -6.30 15.47
C GLY A 82 -4.15 -5.15 14.59
N GLY A 83 -3.18 -4.43 14.06
CA GLY A 83 -3.44 -3.29 13.19
C GLY A 83 -3.77 -3.70 11.77
N ASN A 84 -4.26 -2.73 11.03
CA ASN A 84 -4.69 -2.85 9.65
C ASN A 84 -3.67 -2.04 8.83
N ALA A 85 -2.58 -2.69 8.43
CA ALA A 85 -1.45 -2.02 7.80
C ALA A 85 -1.22 -2.53 6.39
N TRP A 86 -1.02 -1.61 5.45
CA TRP A 86 -1.02 -1.88 4.02
C TRP A 86 0.13 -1.18 3.30
N LEU A 87 0.56 -1.78 2.21
CA LEU A 87 1.45 -1.16 1.24
C LEU A 87 0.68 -1.04 -0.07
N PHE A 88 0.55 0.16 -0.59
CA PHE A 88 -0.14 0.44 -1.84
C PHE A 88 0.84 1.01 -2.84
N VAL A 89 1.07 0.27 -3.92
CA VAL A 89 2.13 0.57 -4.88
C VAL A 89 1.54 0.81 -6.26
N LYS A 90 1.95 1.91 -6.88
CA LYS A 90 1.64 2.15 -8.28
C LYS A 90 2.91 1.89 -9.10
N ILE A 91 2.84 0.94 -10.03
CA ILE A 91 3.94 0.61 -10.93
C ILE A 91 3.46 0.83 -12.35
N GLY A 92 3.96 1.88 -13.00
CA GLY A 92 3.45 2.27 -14.32
C GLY A 92 1.98 2.61 -14.23
N ARG A 93 1.15 1.82 -14.87
CA ARG A 93 -0.32 1.98 -14.86
C ARG A 93 -1.02 0.99 -13.95
N ASP A 94 -0.26 0.17 -13.25
CA ASP A 94 -0.82 -0.86 -12.38
C ASP A 94 -0.80 -0.40 -10.94
N TYR A 95 -1.86 -0.73 -10.21
CA TYR A 95 -1.94 -0.51 -8.77
C TYR A 95 -1.95 -1.86 -8.08
N LEU A 96 -1.15 -2.00 -7.04
CA LEU A 96 -1.05 -3.25 -6.27
C LEU A 96 -1.24 -2.94 -4.80
N LEU A 97 -2.03 -3.78 -4.13
CA LEU A 97 -2.24 -3.66 -2.70
C LEU A 97 -1.69 -4.89 -2.00
N PHE A 98 -0.85 -4.65 -1.00
CA PHE A 98 -0.26 -5.70 -0.18
C PHE A 98 -0.66 -5.47 1.27
N HIS A 99 -1.15 -6.52 1.92
CA HIS A 99 -1.30 -6.52 3.36
C HIS A 99 0.09 -6.57 4.00
N TRP A 100 0.21 -6.16 5.25
CA TRP A 100 1.52 -6.08 5.89
C TRP A 100 2.32 -7.39 5.80
N GLN A 101 1.64 -8.53 5.83
CA GLN A 101 2.29 -9.84 5.73
C GLN A 101 2.96 -10.06 4.37
N GLN A 102 2.35 -9.58 3.30
CA GLN A 102 2.94 -9.63 1.97
C GLN A 102 3.91 -8.47 1.75
N ALA A 103 3.66 -7.34 2.38
CA ALA A 103 4.48 -6.14 2.20
C ALA A 103 5.94 -6.37 2.62
N ILE A 104 6.21 -7.28 3.53
CA ILE A 104 7.57 -7.60 3.94
C ILE A 104 8.38 -8.26 2.83
N LYS A 105 7.71 -8.90 1.87
CA LYS A 105 8.37 -9.57 0.76
C LYS A 105 8.48 -8.69 -0.49
N PHE A 106 7.77 -7.58 -0.51
CA PHE A 106 7.87 -6.66 -1.66
C PHE A 106 9.30 -6.13 -1.77
N GLY A 107 9.87 -6.25 -2.95
CA GLY A 107 11.26 -5.86 -3.21
C GLY A 107 12.23 -7.03 -3.30
N GLU A 108 11.75 -8.26 -3.13
CA GLU A 108 12.58 -9.45 -3.20
C GLU A 108 12.17 -10.39 -4.32
N LEU A 109 11.15 -10.04 -5.10
CA LEU A 109 10.50 -10.91 -6.06
C LEU A 109 10.54 -10.31 -7.46
N ASN A 110 10.46 -11.18 -8.46
CA ASN A 110 10.35 -10.73 -9.85
C ASN A 110 8.92 -10.27 -10.16
N THR A 111 8.67 -9.84 -11.40
CA THR A 111 7.37 -9.30 -11.79
C THR A 111 6.22 -10.29 -11.56
N ALA A 112 6.37 -11.52 -12.03
CA ALA A 112 5.31 -12.52 -11.90
C ALA A 112 5.03 -12.84 -10.42
N GLU A 113 6.08 -12.98 -9.64
CA GLU A 113 5.96 -13.28 -8.21
C GLU A 113 5.35 -12.11 -7.45
N THR A 114 5.73 -10.90 -7.81
CA THR A 114 5.17 -9.69 -7.18
C THR A 114 3.68 -9.58 -7.46
N ARG A 115 3.27 -9.84 -8.70
CA ARG A 115 1.85 -9.83 -9.06
C ARG A 115 1.08 -10.89 -8.30
N ALA A 116 1.65 -12.08 -8.17
CA ALA A 116 1.01 -13.18 -7.46
C ALA A 116 0.86 -12.92 -5.97
N LEU A 117 1.79 -12.16 -5.40
CA LEU A 117 1.79 -11.84 -3.98
C LEU A 117 0.70 -10.82 -3.60
N ALA A 118 0.38 -9.90 -4.49
CA ALA A 118 -0.56 -8.82 -4.20
C ALA A 118 -1.95 -9.35 -3.92
N LEU A 119 -2.62 -8.76 -2.92
CA LEU A 119 -4.00 -9.10 -2.60
C LEU A 119 -4.99 -8.44 -3.56
N GLY A 120 -4.61 -7.31 -4.13
CA GLY A 120 -5.40 -6.63 -5.14
C GLY A 120 -4.50 -6.09 -6.22
N ILE A 121 -4.96 -6.19 -7.47
CA ILE A 121 -4.26 -5.61 -8.62
C ILE A 121 -5.31 -4.95 -9.51
N TRP A 122 -5.01 -3.73 -9.91
CA TRP A 122 -5.86 -2.97 -10.84
C TRP A 122 -4.98 -2.43 -11.96
N HIS A 123 -5.42 -2.61 -13.19
CA HIS A 123 -4.67 -2.16 -14.36
C HIS A 123 -5.35 -0.94 -14.98
N ASN A 124 -4.60 0.12 -15.22
CA ASN A 124 -5.03 1.38 -15.81
C ASN A 124 -6.03 2.17 -14.96
N ARG A 125 -7.03 1.52 -14.42
CA ARG A 125 -8.11 2.17 -13.69
C ARG A 125 -8.30 1.50 -12.35
N MET A 126 -8.26 2.29 -11.28
CA MET A 126 -8.55 1.80 -9.93
C MET A 126 -10.05 1.64 -9.74
N ASN A 127 -10.41 0.59 -9.01
CA ASN A 127 -11.72 0.47 -8.42
C ASN A 127 -11.61 0.90 -6.95
N TRP A 128 -11.88 2.16 -6.68
CA TRP A 128 -11.68 2.74 -5.35
C TRP A 128 -12.64 2.17 -4.31
N GLU A 129 -13.85 1.81 -4.73
CA GLU A 129 -14.81 1.16 -3.84
C GLU A 129 -14.30 -0.21 -3.39
N GLU A 130 -13.73 -0.98 -4.31
CA GLU A 130 -13.14 -2.27 -3.97
C GLU A 130 -11.96 -2.11 -3.01
N LEU A 131 -11.12 -1.09 -3.24
CA LEU A 131 -10.05 -0.78 -2.31
C LEU A 131 -10.60 -0.48 -0.92
N ALA A 132 -11.64 0.33 -0.85
CA ALA A 132 -12.28 0.68 0.42
C ALA A 132 -12.79 -0.56 1.14
N ASP A 133 -13.41 -1.48 0.41
CA ASP A 133 -13.89 -2.73 0.99
C ASP A 133 -12.77 -3.55 1.57
N MET A 134 -11.63 -3.60 0.90
CA MET A 134 -10.46 -4.33 1.38
C MET A 134 -9.86 -3.69 2.62
N LEU A 135 -9.76 -2.36 2.64
CA LEU A 135 -9.21 -1.64 3.78
C LEU A 135 -10.10 -1.72 5.02
N ALA A 136 -11.39 -1.93 4.83
CA ALA A 136 -12.35 -2.01 5.92
C ALA A 136 -12.40 -3.39 6.58
N VAL A 137 -11.64 -4.36 6.10
CA VAL A 137 -11.57 -5.68 6.71
C VAL A 137 -10.76 -5.60 7.99
N GLU A 138 -11.37 -6.01 9.11
CA GLU A 138 -10.74 -5.95 10.42
C GLU A 138 -9.39 -6.66 10.44
N GLY A 139 -8.37 -5.96 10.93
CA GLY A 139 -7.02 -6.48 10.96
C GLY A 139 -6.42 -6.70 9.58
N GLY A 140 -7.11 -6.27 8.53
CA GLY A 140 -6.67 -6.48 7.16
C GLY A 140 -6.61 -7.95 6.76
N ASP A 141 -7.26 -8.82 7.52
CA ASP A 141 -7.10 -10.22 7.28
C ASP A 141 -8.43 -10.82 6.84
N GLY A 142 -8.38 -11.73 5.92
CA GLY A 142 -9.55 -12.36 5.37
C GLY A 142 -10.11 -13.50 6.21
N ASN A 143 -9.64 -13.67 7.41
CA ASN A 143 -10.02 -14.79 8.26
C ASN A 143 -11.28 -14.54 9.07
N ARG A 144 -12.16 -13.86 8.52
CA ARG A 144 -13.33 -13.47 9.26
C ARG A 144 -14.57 -14.05 8.71
#